data_41488b2783e3d1b909843d061d9b67cb
#
_entry.id   41488b2783e3d1b909843d061d9b67cb
#
_cell.length_a   1.000
_cell.length_b   1.000
_cell.length_c   1.000
_cell.angle_alpha   90.00
_cell.angle_beta   90.00
_cell.angle_gamma   90.00
#
_symmetry.space_group_name_H-M   'P 1'
#
loop_
_entity.id
_entity.type
_entity.pdbx_description
1 polymer ?
#
loop_
_entity_poly.entity_id
_entity_poly.type
_entity_poly.pdbx_seq_one_letter_code
_entity_poly.pdbx_strand_id
1 'polypeptide(L)'
;MIKLLFVGDIVGKPGREMAEERVPRMRRELGLDFVVANGENAAAGAGITGALARSILESGVDAITLGDHVWDQRGWENEIGAMDRVCRPANLPAACPGWDHVIMAARGFKVAVFTVLGRQYMNMKAEDPFRCADLMVERLRGQADAIVVEIHAEATSEKQALGWHLDGRVTAVLGTHTHVPTADACVLPKGTAFMCDVGMTGPYASVLGREVVPVISRFMDGMPKRFCLLYTSRCV
;
A
#
# COMPACT_ATOMS: atom_id res chain seq x y z
N MET A 1 13.80 20.48 2.92
CA MET A 1 13.48 19.09 3.33
C MET A 1 12.20 18.70 2.61
N ILE A 2 12.16 17.52 1.96
CA ILE A 2 10.96 16.95 1.34
C ILE A 2 10.25 16.07 2.36
N LYS A 3 8.92 16.15 2.42
CA LYS A 3 8.08 15.41 3.34
C LYS A 3 7.09 14.53 2.58
N LEU A 4 7.13 13.23 2.82
CA LEU A 4 6.21 12.25 2.25
C LEU A 4 5.41 11.57 3.37
N LEU A 5 4.10 11.46 3.18
CA LEU A 5 3.21 10.61 3.98
C LEU A 5 2.91 9.34 3.20
N PHE A 6 3.03 8.19 3.86
CA PHE A 6 2.51 6.91 3.34
C PHE A 6 1.29 6.51 4.18
N VAL A 7 0.14 6.35 3.53
CA VAL A 7 -1.12 5.93 4.13
C VAL A 7 -1.28 4.44 3.88
N GLY A 8 -1.31 3.65 4.96
CA GLY A 8 -1.47 2.19 4.89
C GLY A 8 -2.85 1.78 4.37
N ASP A 9 -3.01 0.48 4.16
CA ASP A 9 -4.15 -0.16 3.49
C ASP A 9 -5.50 0.51 3.78
N ILE A 10 -6.07 1.21 2.79
CA ILE A 10 -7.37 1.88 2.91
C ILE A 10 -8.47 0.82 2.86
N VAL A 11 -9.14 0.57 4.00
CA VAL A 11 -10.11 -0.52 4.14
C VAL A 11 -11.54 -0.01 4.01
N GLY A 12 -12.15 -0.26 2.88
CA GLY A 12 -13.56 -0.01 2.59
C GLY A 12 -13.98 1.45 2.71
N LYS A 13 -15.29 1.69 2.87
CA LYS A 13 -15.84 3.03 2.98
C LYS A 13 -15.28 3.82 4.17
N PRO A 14 -15.17 3.25 5.39
CA PRO A 14 -14.63 4.00 6.53
C PRO A 14 -13.19 4.48 6.31
N GLY A 15 -12.35 3.63 5.70
CA GLY A 15 -10.97 4.01 5.38
C GLY A 15 -10.89 5.13 4.34
N ARG A 16 -11.76 5.09 3.31
CA ARG A 16 -11.83 6.15 2.31
C ARG A 16 -12.29 7.47 2.91
N GLU A 17 -13.37 7.47 3.70
CA GLU A 17 -13.86 8.68 4.39
C GLU A 17 -12.79 9.28 5.31
N MET A 18 -12.01 8.43 5.99
CA MET A 18 -10.88 8.88 6.79
C MET A 18 -9.80 9.53 5.92
N ALA A 19 -9.41 8.91 4.80
CA ALA A 19 -8.42 9.47 3.89
C ALA A 19 -8.90 10.81 3.30
N GLU A 20 -10.16 10.88 2.85
CA GLU A 20 -10.79 12.09 2.29
C GLU A 20 -10.83 13.24 3.29
N GLU A 21 -11.10 12.95 4.57
CA GLU A 21 -11.11 13.97 5.63
C GLU A 21 -9.70 14.39 6.07
N ARG A 22 -8.80 13.41 6.28
CA ARG A 22 -7.52 13.65 6.96
C ARG A 22 -6.40 14.06 6.05
N VAL A 23 -6.32 13.50 4.84
CA VAL A 23 -5.19 13.79 3.93
C VAL A 23 -5.09 15.27 3.61
N PRO A 24 -6.16 16.00 3.21
CA PRO A 24 -6.05 17.42 2.92
C PRO A 24 -5.63 18.24 4.14
N ARG A 25 -6.10 17.85 5.33
CA ARG A 25 -5.75 18.50 6.59
C ARG A 25 -4.28 18.28 6.94
N MET A 26 -3.83 17.02 6.97
CA MET A 26 -2.44 16.65 7.27
C MET A 26 -1.47 17.28 6.27
N ARG A 27 -1.86 17.34 5.00
CA ARG A 27 -1.04 17.97 3.96
C ARG A 27 -0.74 19.42 4.29
N ARG A 28 -1.76 20.18 4.76
CA ARG A 28 -1.57 21.58 5.18
C ARG A 28 -0.82 21.70 6.51
N GLU A 29 -1.23 20.97 7.54
CA GLU A 29 -0.67 21.08 8.90
C GLU A 29 0.79 20.64 8.97
N LEU A 30 1.17 19.61 8.24
CA LEU A 30 2.52 19.04 8.25
C LEU A 30 3.39 19.58 7.11
N GLY A 31 2.81 20.31 6.14
CA GLY A 31 3.51 20.80 4.96
C GLY A 31 4.05 19.65 4.11
N LEU A 32 3.17 18.67 3.78
CA LEU A 32 3.55 17.48 3.01
C LEU A 32 3.72 17.84 1.53
N ASP A 33 4.81 17.37 0.94
CA ASP A 33 5.08 17.50 -0.49
C ASP A 33 4.43 16.36 -1.29
N PHE A 34 4.40 15.15 -0.71
CA PHE A 34 3.86 13.95 -1.34
C PHE A 34 2.98 13.13 -0.37
N VAL A 35 1.94 12.52 -0.91
CA VAL A 35 1.10 11.55 -0.21
C VAL A 35 0.93 10.31 -1.09
N VAL A 36 1.34 9.16 -0.59
CA VAL A 36 1.13 7.84 -1.20
C VAL A 36 0.14 7.06 -0.34
N ALA A 37 -0.76 6.31 -0.95
CA ALA A 37 -1.70 5.47 -0.22
C ALA A 37 -1.80 4.07 -0.84
N ASN A 38 -1.86 3.02 -0.01
CA ASN A 38 -2.27 1.71 -0.50
C ASN A 38 -3.80 1.67 -0.57
N GLY A 39 -4.34 1.47 -1.78
CA GLY A 39 -5.77 1.49 -2.08
C GLY A 39 -6.38 0.12 -2.36
N GLU A 40 -5.64 -0.97 -2.19
CA GLU A 40 -6.08 -2.30 -2.62
C GLU A 40 -7.35 -2.81 -1.92
N ASN A 41 -7.62 -2.32 -0.71
CA ASN A 41 -8.79 -2.72 0.10
C ASN A 41 -9.95 -1.71 0.07
N ALA A 42 -9.88 -0.71 -0.81
CA ALA A 42 -10.82 0.40 -0.86
C ALA A 42 -12.26 -0.01 -1.23
N ALA A 43 -12.44 -1.03 -2.09
CA ALA A 43 -13.75 -1.53 -2.48
C ALA A 43 -14.26 -2.61 -1.51
N ALA A 44 -14.92 -2.20 -0.44
CA ALA A 44 -15.50 -3.10 0.57
C ALA A 44 -14.50 -4.09 1.19
N GLY A 45 -13.22 -3.72 1.23
CA GLY A 45 -12.14 -4.50 1.86
C GLY A 45 -11.47 -5.52 0.93
N ALA A 46 -11.69 -5.42 -0.39
CA ALA A 46 -10.98 -6.22 -1.40
C ALA A 46 -11.04 -5.54 -2.77
N GLY A 47 -9.91 -5.16 -3.32
CA GLY A 47 -9.78 -4.49 -4.61
C GLY A 47 -10.13 -2.99 -4.58
N ILE A 48 -10.05 -2.38 -5.76
CA ILE A 48 -10.36 -0.99 -6.04
C ILE A 48 -11.10 -0.88 -7.38
N THR A 49 -11.88 0.17 -7.58
CA THR A 49 -12.47 0.53 -8.88
C THR A 49 -11.93 1.86 -9.36
N GLY A 50 -12.04 2.16 -10.65
CA GLY A 50 -11.61 3.45 -11.18
C GLY A 50 -12.29 4.66 -10.54
N ALA A 51 -13.56 4.54 -10.18
CA ALA A 51 -14.28 5.59 -9.46
C ALA A 51 -13.69 5.84 -8.07
N LEU A 52 -13.38 4.77 -7.32
CA LEU A 52 -12.77 4.87 -5.98
C LEU A 52 -11.33 5.38 -6.05
N ALA A 53 -10.57 4.94 -7.05
CA ALA A 53 -9.21 5.44 -7.25
C ALA A 53 -9.22 6.95 -7.53
N ARG A 54 -10.11 7.44 -8.39
CA ARG A 54 -10.28 8.88 -8.64
C ARG A 54 -10.63 9.65 -7.38
N SER A 55 -11.62 9.18 -6.59
CA SER A 55 -12.01 9.82 -5.32
C SER A 55 -10.83 9.94 -4.34
N ILE A 56 -10.06 8.86 -4.17
CA ILE A 56 -8.86 8.87 -3.31
C ILE A 56 -7.81 9.87 -3.84
N LEU A 57 -7.55 9.90 -5.14
CA LEU A 57 -6.61 10.85 -5.74
C LEU A 57 -7.07 12.30 -5.59
N GLU A 58 -8.38 12.56 -5.74
CA GLU A 58 -8.99 13.88 -5.56
C GLU A 58 -8.92 14.38 -4.12
N SER A 59 -8.82 13.49 -3.13
CA SER A 59 -8.60 13.87 -1.73
C SER A 59 -7.21 14.44 -1.44
N GLY A 60 -6.32 14.44 -2.42
CA GLY A 60 -4.96 14.96 -2.27
C GLY A 60 -3.88 13.87 -2.14
N VAL A 61 -4.22 12.62 -2.40
CA VAL A 61 -3.25 11.54 -2.59
C VAL A 61 -2.58 11.71 -3.96
N ASP A 62 -1.26 11.63 -4.02
CA ASP A 62 -0.47 11.82 -5.25
C ASP A 62 -0.29 10.52 -6.02
N ALA A 63 -0.15 9.39 -5.32
CA ALA A 63 -0.05 8.07 -5.93
C ALA A 63 -0.78 7.01 -5.10
N ILE A 64 -1.36 6.03 -5.78
CA ILE A 64 -1.99 4.85 -5.18
C ILE A 64 -1.16 3.62 -5.53
N THR A 65 -0.81 2.84 -4.52
CA THR A 65 -0.23 1.50 -4.65
C THR A 65 -1.29 0.44 -4.43
N LEU A 66 -1.07 -0.76 -4.97
CA LEU A 66 -1.96 -1.90 -4.85
C LEU A 66 -1.17 -3.14 -4.41
N GLY A 67 -1.87 -4.12 -3.84
CA GLY A 67 -1.32 -5.38 -3.36
C GLY A 67 -1.94 -6.61 -4.02
N ASP A 68 -2.16 -7.69 -3.25
CA ASP A 68 -2.65 -8.97 -3.77
C ASP A 68 -4.15 -8.98 -4.13
N HIS A 69 -4.93 -7.99 -3.66
CA HIS A 69 -6.32 -7.79 -4.06
C HIS A 69 -6.49 -6.94 -5.35
N VAL A 70 -5.40 -6.70 -6.08
CA VAL A 70 -5.40 -5.81 -7.26
C VAL A 70 -6.46 -6.17 -8.31
N TRP A 71 -6.83 -7.44 -8.47
CA TRP A 71 -7.79 -7.91 -9.47
C TRP A 71 -9.15 -8.33 -8.91
N ASP A 72 -9.45 -8.06 -7.65
CA ASP A 72 -10.69 -8.54 -7.01
C ASP A 72 -11.95 -7.76 -7.45
N GLN A 73 -11.80 -6.59 -8.08
CA GLN A 73 -12.93 -5.85 -8.64
C GLN A 73 -13.05 -6.09 -10.14
N ARG A 74 -14.18 -6.65 -10.54
CA ARG A 74 -14.47 -6.95 -11.95
C ARG A 74 -14.48 -5.65 -12.79
N GLY A 75 -13.78 -5.67 -13.91
CA GLY A 75 -13.70 -4.55 -14.84
C GLY A 75 -12.52 -3.60 -14.56
N TRP A 76 -11.90 -3.69 -13.37
CA TRP A 76 -10.76 -2.86 -13.03
C TRP A 76 -9.56 -3.08 -13.98
N GLU A 77 -9.38 -4.29 -14.47
CA GLU A 77 -8.35 -4.65 -15.44
C GLU A 77 -8.42 -3.84 -16.74
N ASN A 78 -9.60 -3.31 -17.06
CA ASN A 78 -9.80 -2.46 -18.24
C ASN A 78 -9.59 -0.96 -17.97
N GLU A 79 -9.59 -0.55 -16.70
CA GLU A 79 -9.49 0.86 -16.29
C GLU A 79 -8.07 1.24 -15.85
N ILE A 80 -7.35 0.34 -15.19
CA ILE A 80 -6.06 0.64 -14.54
C ILE A 80 -5.02 1.20 -15.51
N GLY A 81 -5.01 0.76 -16.77
CA GLY A 81 -4.06 1.22 -17.79
C GLY A 81 -4.14 2.72 -18.10
N ALA A 82 -5.30 3.33 -17.86
CA ALA A 82 -5.53 4.76 -18.06
C ALA A 82 -5.21 5.61 -16.80
N MET A 83 -4.79 4.99 -15.70
CA MET A 83 -4.55 5.65 -14.41
C MET A 83 -3.07 5.72 -14.09
N ASP A 84 -2.38 6.73 -14.59
CA ASP A 84 -0.93 6.94 -14.47
C ASP A 84 -0.43 7.22 -13.04
N ARG A 85 -1.37 7.50 -12.11
CA ARG A 85 -1.09 7.70 -10.68
C ARG A 85 -1.43 6.47 -9.81
N VAL A 86 -1.72 5.33 -10.44
CA VAL A 86 -2.01 4.06 -9.75
C VAL A 86 -1.06 2.99 -10.27
N CYS A 87 -0.34 2.33 -9.39
CA CYS A 87 0.51 1.21 -9.79
C CYS A 87 0.05 -0.12 -9.18
N ARG A 88 0.10 -1.15 -10.01
CA ARG A 88 0.01 -2.55 -9.60
C ARG A 88 1.34 -3.03 -9.03
N PRO A 89 1.34 -4.17 -8.32
CA PRO A 89 2.61 -4.79 -7.94
C PRO A 89 3.53 -5.05 -9.15
N ALA A 90 4.78 -4.61 -9.02
CA ALA A 90 5.75 -4.63 -10.11
C ALA A 90 6.19 -6.05 -10.49
N ASN A 91 6.14 -6.99 -9.54
CA ASN A 91 6.49 -8.40 -9.75
C ASN A 91 5.31 -9.28 -10.22
N LEU A 92 4.23 -8.68 -10.71
CA LEU A 92 3.25 -9.38 -11.53
C LEU A 92 3.77 -9.53 -12.98
N PRO A 93 3.29 -10.53 -13.73
CA PRO A 93 3.70 -10.73 -15.13
C PRO A 93 3.60 -9.45 -15.96
N ALA A 94 4.56 -9.22 -16.83
CA ALA A 94 4.63 -8.01 -17.66
C ALA A 94 3.40 -7.80 -18.58
N ALA A 95 2.66 -8.88 -18.88
CA ALA A 95 1.42 -8.81 -19.66
C ALA A 95 0.21 -8.28 -18.84
N CYS A 96 0.32 -8.16 -17.52
CA CYS A 96 -0.73 -7.56 -16.70
C CYS A 96 -0.90 -6.06 -17.03
N PRO A 97 -2.15 -5.56 -17.17
CA PRO A 97 -2.39 -4.16 -17.45
C PRO A 97 -1.99 -3.26 -16.29
N GLY A 98 -1.80 -1.98 -16.59
CA GLY A 98 -1.48 -0.94 -15.61
C GLY A 98 0.02 -0.71 -15.41
N TRP A 99 0.32 0.36 -14.70
CA TRP A 99 1.67 0.82 -14.41
C TRP A 99 2.29 -0.01 -13.28
N ASP A 100 3.58 -0.28 -13.36
CA ASP A 100 4.33 -1.01 -12.33
C ASP A 100 5.02 -0.08 -11.32
N HIS A 101 4.95 1.24 -11.53
CA HIS A 101 5.43 2.28 -10.63
C HIS A 101 4.75 3.61 -10.94
N VAL A 102 4.87 4.58 -10.03
CA VAL A 102 4.48 5.97 -10.23
C VAL A 102 5.67 6.88 -9.90
N ILE A 103 5.91 7.90 -10.72
CA ILE A 103 6.86 8.98 -10.42
C ILE A 103 6.07 10.26 -10.17
N MET A 104 6.16 10.78 -8.96
CA MET A 104 5.58 12.04 -8.54
C MET A 104 6.64 13.14 -8.59
N ALA A 105 6.23 14.40 -8.86
CA ALA A 105 7.13 15.53 -8.87
C ALA A 105 6.53 16.72 -8.10
N ALA A 106 7.31 17.29 -7.18
CA ALA A 106 6.96 18.51 -6.46
C ALA A 106 8.22 19.31 -6.13
N ARG A 107 8.17 20.62 -6.26
CA ARG A 107 9.25 21.56 -5.90
C ARG A 107 10.60 21.23 -6.55
N GLY A 108 10.58 20.69 -7.76
CA GLY A 108 11.79 20.27 -8.49
C GLY A 108 12.39 18.94 -8.03
N PHE A 109 11.73 18.21 -7.13
CA PHE A 109 12.14 16.92 -6.62
C PHE A 109 11.21 15.82 -7.11
N LYS A 110 11.75 14.68 -7.49
CA LYS A 110 10.99 13.51 -8.00
C LYS A 110 11.08 12.34 -7.03
N VAL A 111 9.94 11.74 -6.73
CA VAL A 111 9.85 10.52 -5.93
C VAL A 111 9.21 9.44 -6.76
N ALA A 112 9.89 8.29 -6.88
CA ALA A 112 9.31 7.08 -7.44
C ALA A 112 8.77 6.19 -6.33
N VAL A 113 7.61 5.57 -6.56
CA VAL A 113 7.04 4.53 -5.70
C VAL A 113 6.66 3.31 -6.52
N PHE A 114 6.91 2.12 -5.99
CA PHE A 114 6.41 0.86 -6.52
C PHE A 114 6.18 -0.15 -5.40
N THR A 115 5.32 -1.13 -5.67
CA THR A 115 5.02 -2.25 -4.76
C THR A 115 5.59 -3.55 -5.30
N VAL A 116 6.11 -4.40 -4.42
CA VAL A 116 6.36 -5.82 -4.70
C VAL A 116 5.55 -6.69 -3.76
N LEU A 117 4.95 -7.76 -4.28
CA LEU A 117 4.29 -8.78 -3.48
C LEU A 117 5.32 -9.75 -2.91
N GLY A 118 5.16 -10.10 -1.63
CA GLY A 118 5.83 -11.24 -1.06
C GLY A 118 5.33 -12.57 -1.66
N ARG A 119 5.99 -13.66 -1.30
CA ARG A 119 5.65 -15.02 -1.79
C ARG A 119 5.28 -15.97 -0.66
N GLN A 120 5.79 -15.71 0.55
CA GLN A 120 5.54 -16.57 1.71
C GLN A 120 4.13 -16.32 2.24
N TYR A 121 3.31 -17.36 2.26
CA TYR A 121 1.91 -17.34 2.74
C TYR A 121 0.97 -16.41 1.94
N MET A 122 1.39 -15.96 0.75
CA MET A 122 0.56 -15.17 -0.16
C MET A 122 -0.19 -16.07 -1.13
N ASN A 123 -1.47 -15.76 -1.36
CA ASN A 123 -2.32 -16.52 -2.29
C ASN A 123 -2.00 -16.17 -3.76
N MET A 124 -1.72 -14.91 -4.04
CA MET A 124 -1.38 -14.45 -5.39
C MET A 124 0.03 -14.88 -5.77
N LYS A 125 0.15 -15.50 -6.94
CA LYS A 125 1.46 -15.89 -7.49
C LYS A 125 2.12 -14.68 -8.13
N ALA A 126 3.29 -14.32 -7.61
CA ALA A 126 4.13 -13.25 -8.13
C ALA A 126 5.55 -13.76 -8.41
N GLU A 127 6.29 -13.04 -9.25
CA GLU A 127 7.70 -13.28 -9.47
C GLU A 127 8.52 -12.93 -8.22
N ASP A 128 9.82 -13.28 -8.22
CA ASP A 128 10.72 -13.03 -7.10
C ASP A 128 10.77 -11.53 -6.74
N PRO A 129 10.36 -11.13 -5.52
CA PRO A 129 10.33 -9.73 -5.11
C PRO A 129 11.71 -9.09 -5.03
N PHE A 130 12.76 -9.85 -4.66
CA PHE A 130 14.12 -9.33 -4.54
C PHE A 130 14.68 -8.99 -5.93
N ARG A 131 14.56 -9.94 -6.87
CA ARG A 131 14.99 -9.73 -8.25
C ARG A 131 14.20 -8.59 -8.92
N CYS A 132 12.89 -8.54 -8.70
CA CYS A 132 12.08 -7.46 -9.23
C CYS A 132 12.50 -6.11 -8.66
N ALA A 133 12.70 -6.02 -7.34
CA ALA A 133 13.15 -4.80 -6.69
C ALA A 133 14.52 -4.33 -7.21
N ASP A 134 15.46 -5.25 -7.44
CA ASP A 134 16.76 -4.92 -8.05
C ASP A 134 16.61 -4.28 -9.43
N LEU A 135 15.80 -4.88 -10.30
CA LEU A 135 15.55 -4.38 -11.65
C LEU A 135 14.83 -3.02 -11.62
N MET A 136 13.84 -2.86 -10.72
CA MET A 136 13.11 -1.61 -10.56
C MET A 136 14.00 -0.48 -10.07
N VAL A 137 14.81 -0.74 -9.04
CA VAL A 137 15.75 0.26 -8.49
C VAL A 137 16.75 0.69 -9.55
N GLU A 138 17.31 -0.26 -10.33
CA GLU A 138 18.24 0.08 -11.41
C GLU A 138 17.56 0.90 -12.52
N ARG A 139 16.33 0.54 -12.91
CA ARG A 139 15.56 1.27 -13.91
C ARG A 139 15.20 2.69 -13.48
N LEU A 140 14.85 2.88 -12.20
CA LEU A 140 14.41 4.17 -11.66
C LEU A 140 15.57 5.07 -11.23
N ARG A 141 16.78 4.52 -11.12
CA ARG A 141 18.00 5.29 -10.83
C ARG A 141 18.22 6.33 -11.94
N GLY A 142 18.35 7.59 -11.53
CA GLY A 142 18.47 8.73 -12.45
C GLY A 142 17.16 9.26 -13.03
N GLN A 143 16.02 8.59 -12.75
CA GLN A 143 14.69 9.10 -13.12
C GLN A 143 14.00 9.81 -11.92
N ALA A 144 14.36 9.42 -10.70
CA ALA A 144 13.85 9.98 -9.47
C ALA A 144 14.98 10.28 -8.48
N ASP A 145 14.79 11.30 -7.64
CA ASP A 145 15.72 11.70 -6.59
C ASP A 145 15.59 10.82 -5.34
N ALA A 146 14.41 10.23 -5.15
CA ALA A 146 14.13 9.26 -4.09
C ALA A 146 13.28 8.11 -4.61
N ILE A 147 13.51 6.91 -4.05
CA ILE A 147 12.74 5.71 -4.35
C ILE A 147 12.13 5.19 -3.05
N VAL A 148 10.82 5.00 -3.03
CA VAL A 148 10.07 4.35 -1.95
C VAL A 148 9.57 3.01 -2.45
N VAL A 149 9.91 1.94 -1.75
CA VAL A 149 9.49 0.57 -2.06
C VAL A 149 8.45 0.13 -1.05
N GLU A 150 7.30 -0.29 -1.52
CA GLU A 150 6.32 -0.99 -0.71
C GLU A 150 6.55 -2.51 -0.85
N ILE A 151 6.68 -3.20 0.27
CA ILE A 151 6.63 -4.65 0.36
C ILE A 151 5.28 -5.10 0.91
N HIS A 152 4.40 -5.55 0.03
CA HIS A 152 3.09 -6.05 0.39
C HIS A 152 3.17 -7.56 0.61
N ALA A 153 3.29 -8.00 1.86
CA ALA A 153 3.59 -9.38 2.21
C ALA A 153 3.07 -9.78 3.59
N GLU A 154 2.74 -11.07 3.75
CA GLU A 154 2.34 -11.65 5.04
C GLU A 154 3.55 -11.84 5.96
N ALA A 155 4.63 -12.47 5.47
CA ALA A 155 5.75 -12.86 6.30
C ALA A 155 6.63 -11.67 6.71
N THR A 156 6.73 -11.39 8.02
CA THR A 156 7.59 -10.34 8.58
C THR A 156 9.05 -10.52 8.21
N SER A 157 9.53 -11.77 8.18
CA SER A 157 10.91 -12.10 7.81
C SER A 157 11.22 -11.75 6.34
N GLU A 158 10.26 -11.93 5.43
CA GLU A 158 10.42 -11.56 4.03
C GLU A 158 10.48 -10.03 3.86
N LYS A 159 9.63 -9.29 4.59
CA LYS A 159 9.66 -7.82 4.64
C LYS A 159 11.00 -7.30 5.16
N GLN A 160 11.47 -7.81 6.29
CA GLN A 160 12.76 -7.43 6.86
C GLN A 160 13.93 -7.77 5.92
N ALA A 161 13.92 -8.96 5.33
CA ALA A 161 14.97 -9.38 4.40
C ALA A 161 15.05 -8.43 3.18
N LEU A 162 13.90 -8.00 2.62
CA LEU A 162 13.89 -7.03 1.54
C LEU A 162 14.41 -5.65 1.99
N GLY A 163 14.05 -5.20 3.20
CA GLY A 163 14.59 -3.98 3.78
C GLY A 163 16.12 -3.99 3.85
N TRP A 164 16.69 -5.05 4.41
CA TRP A 164 18.14 -5.22 4.47
C TRP A 164 18.80 -5.35 3.10
N HIS A 165 18.16 -6.04 2.16
CA HIS A 165 18.64 -6.18 0.78
C HIS A 165 18.75 -4.84 0.05
N LEU A 166 17.82 -3.93 0.33
CA LEU A 166 17.75 -2.61 -0.31
C LEU A 166 18.43 -1.50 0.50
N ASP A 167 19.01 -1.80 1.65
CA ASP A 167 19.65 -0.80 2.52
C ASP A 167 20.77 -0.03 1.81
N GLY A 168 20.64 1.30 1.79
CA GLY A 168 21.51 2.25 1.10
C GLY A 168 21.26 2.37 -0.41
N ARG A 169 20.22 1.69 -0.95
CA ARG A 169 19.90 1.71 -2.38
C ARG A 169 18.61 2.44 -2.68
N VAL A 170 17.73 2.57 -1.67
CA VAL A 170 16.44 3.26 -1.74
C VAL A 170 16.24 4.15 -0.51
N THR A 171 15.32 5.10 -0.60
CA THR A 171 15.03 6.03 0.50
C THR A 171 14.25 5.35 1.62
N ALA A 172 13.27 4.51 1.27
CA ALA A 172 12.46 3.79 2.25
C ALA A 172 11.97 2.45 1.71
N VAL A 173 11.81 1.47 2.62
CA VAL A 173 11.08 0.22 2.41
C VAL A 173 9.99 0.14 3.48
N LEU A 174 8.73 0.14 3.05
CA LEU A 174 7.55 0.17 3.92
C LEU A 174 6.68 -1.05 3.66
N GLY A 175 6.37 -1.80 4.72
CA GLY A 175 5.52 -2.97 4.64
C GLY A 175 4.03 -2.65 4.77
N THR A 176 3.20 -3.49 4.13
CA THR A 176 1.73 -3.46 4.18
C THR A 176 1.18 -4.89 4.21
N HIS A 177 -0.11 -5.11 4.10
CA HIS A 177 -0.86 -6.36 4.04
C HIS A 177 -1.43 -6.84 5.38
N THR A 178 -0.66 -6.85 6.47
CA THR A 178 -1.16 -7.45 7.73
C THR A 178 -2.18 -6.57 8.45
N HIS A 179 -2.32 -5.32 8.04
CA HIS A 179 -3.21 -4.31 8.63
C HIS A 179 -2.87 -3.90 10.06
N VAL A 180 -1.79 -4.45 10.66
CA VAL A 180 -1.37 -4.16 12.04
C VAL A 180 -0.05 -3.40 12.00
N PRO A 181 -0.02 -2.13 12.45
CA PRO A 181 1.21 -1.36 12.44
C PRO A 181 2.23 -1.96 13.41
N THR A 182 3.47 -2.10 12.95
CA THR A 182 4.58 -2.61 13.76
C THR A 182 5.33 -1.49 14.46
N ALA A 183 6.05 -1.81 15.53
CA ALA A 183 6.79 -0.84 16.34
C ALA A 183 8.29 -0.77 15.98
N ASP A 184 8.67 -1.24 14.79
CA ASP A 184 10.06 -1.41 14.36
C ASP A 184 10.55 -0.32 13.38
N ALA A 185 9.85 0.81 13.31
CA ALA A 185 10.26 1.94 12.47
C ALA A 185 11.69 2.38 12.82
N CYS A 186 12.58 2.32 11.84
CA CYS A 186 13.99 2.63 12.02
C CYS A 186 14.63 3.16 10.74
N VAL A 187 15.86 3.65 10.86
CA VAL A 187 16.75 3.88 9.73
C VAL A 187 17.81 2.80 9.77
N LEU A 188 17.92 2.03 8.69
CA LEU A 188 18.92 0.98 8.54
C LEU A 188 20.33 1.57 8.41
N PRO A 189 21.40 0.80 8.67
CA PRO A 189 22.77 1.32 8.79
C PRO A 189 23.30 2.09 7.60
N LYS A 190 22.78 1.83 6.37
CA LYS A 190 23.20 2.56 5.16
C LYS A 190 22.23 3.67 4.77
N GLY A 191 21.24 3.99 5.62
CA GLY A 191 20.38 5.15 5.51
C GLY A 191 18.97 4.91 4.97
N THR A 192 18.58 3.69 4.61
CA THR A 192 17.22 3.37 4.19
C THR A 192 16.25 3.38 5.39
N ALA A 193 15.17 4.15 5.32
CA ALA A 193 14.10 4.06 6.31
C ALA A 193 13.33 2.74 6.13
N PHE A 194 12.98 2.10 7.24
CA PHE A 194 12.27 0.82 7.23
C PHE A 194 11.16 0.78 8.27
N MET A 195 10.04 0.16 7.91
CA MET A 195 8.98 -0.28 8.83
C MET A 195 8.33 -1.54 8.27
N CYS A 196 8.20 -2.58 9.10
CA CYS A 196 7.71 -3.89 8.67
C CYS A 196 6.25 -3.87 8.23
N ASP A 197 5.40 -3.11 8.91
CA ASP A 197 4.03 -2.86 8.46
C ASP A 197 3.54 -1.49 8.97
N VAL A 198 2.96 -0.70 8.07
CA VAL A 198 2.43 0.64 8.40
C VAL A 198 0.98 0.58 8.90
N GLY A 199 0.38 -0.61 8.89
CA GLY A 199 -1.00 -0.85 9.31
C GLY A 199 -2.05 -0.45 8.27
N MET A 200 -3.31 -0.48 8.66
CA MET A 200 -4.44 -0.08 7.82
C MET A 200 -4.98 1.30 8.18
N THR A 201 -5.67 1.91 7.23
CA THR A 201 -6.53 3.08 7.41
C THR A 201 -7.98 2.62 7.39
N GLY A 202 -8.65 2.64 8.54
CA GLY A 202 -10.00 2.09 8.67
C GLY A 202 -10.48 1.97 10.11
N PRO A 203 -11.55 1.19 10.37
CA PRO A 203 -12.14 1.06 11.71
C PRO A 203 -11.18 0.33 12.66
N TYR A 204 -10.70 1.01 13.69
CA TYR A 204 -9.72 0.47 14.63
C TYR A 204 -10.32 -0.51 15.63
N ALA A 205 -11.51 -0.20 16.22
CA ALA A 205 -12.20 -1.08 17.17
C ALA A 205 -12.89 -2.27 16.47
N SER A 206 -12.09 -3.08 15.79
CA SER A 206 -12.53 -4.16 14.90
C SER A 206 -11.51 -5.29 14.90
N VAL A 207 -11.76 -6.35 14.15
CA VAL A 207 -10.71 -7.32 13.79
C VAL A 207 -10.35 -7.05 12.32
N LEU A 208 -9.25 -6.32 12.10
CA LEU A 208 -8.75 -5.92 10.78
C LEU A 208 -9.85 -5.29 9.88
N GLY A 209 -10.62 -4.37 10.46
CA GLY A 209 -11.73 -3.71 9.76
C GLY A 209 -13.05 -4.49 9.75
N ARG A 210 -13.10 -5.70 10.31
CA ARG A 210 -14.29 -6.57 10.31
C ARG A 210 -14.99 -6.59 11.67
N GLU A 211 -16.30 -6.90 11.67
CA GLU A 211 -17.07 -7.10 12.89
C GLU A 211 -16.45 -8.20 13.77
N VAL A 212 -16.33 -7.92 15.07
CA VAL A 212 -15.61 -8.78 16.01
C VAL A 212 -16.25 -10.15 16.20
N VAL A 213 -17.58 -10.18 16.40
CA VAL A 213 -18.30 -11.41 16.79
C VAL A 213 -18.23 -12.51 15.70
N PRO A 214 -18.49 -12.22 14.41
CA PRO A 214 -18.38 -13.25 13.37
C PRO A 214 -16.96 -13.80 13.22
N VAL A 215 -15.93 -12.93 13.41
CA VAL A 215 -14.53 -13.37 13.30
C VAL A 215 -14.17 -14.31 14.45
N ILE A 216 -14.49 -13.93 15.69
CA ILE A 216 -14.26 -14.79 16.86
C ILE A 216 -14.97 -16.13 16.68
N SER A 217 -16.27 -16.10 16.31
CA SER A 217 -17.06 -17.32 16.13
C SER A 217 -16.40 -18.29 15.12
N ARG A 218 -15.90 -17.78 13.99
CA ARG A 218 -15.20 -18.61 13.00
C ARG A 218 -13.94 -19.29 13.56
N PHE A 219 -13.16 -18.56 14.38
CA PHE A 219 -11.97 -19.13 15.02
C PHE A 219 -12.33 -20.19 16.08
N MET A 220 -13.49 -20.04 16.75
CA MET A 220 -13.92 -20.99 17.77
C MET A 220 -14.53 -22.27 17.21
N ASP A 221 -15.35 -22.17 16.15
CA ASP A 221 -16.11 -23.31 15.60
C ASP A 221 -15.60 -23.82 14.26
N GLY A 222 -14.68 -23.11 13.60
CA GLY A 222 -14.13 -23.45 12.29
C GLY A 222 -15.14 -23.31 11.13
N MET A 223 -16.36 -22.86 11.39
CA MET A 223 -17.41 -22.77 10.37
C MET A 223 -17.27 -21.50 9.53
N PRO A 224 -17.56 -21.57 8.21
CA PRO A 224 -17.55 -20.39 7.36
C PRO A 224 -18.51 -19.32 7.89
N LYS A 225 -18.02 -18.10 8.07
CA LYS A 225 -18.80 -16.92 8.48
C LYS A 225 -18.56 -15.79 7.49
N ARG A 226 -19.58 -14.98 7.23
CA ARG A 226 -19.41 -13.76 6.47
C ARG A 226 -18.76 -12.69 7.35
N PHE A 227 -17.61 -12.17 6.95
CA PHE A 227 -16.92 -11.09 7.63
C PHE A 227 -17.38 -9.75 7.04
N CYS A 228 -18.35 -9.10 7.70
CA CYS A 228 -18.79 -7.77 7.31
C CYS A 228 -17.78 -6.71 7.76
N LEU A 229 -17.58 -5.67 6.94
CA LEU A 229 -16.83 -4.49 7.38
C LEU A 229 -17.59 -3.77 8.49
N LEU A 230 -16.85 -3.24 9.44
CA LEU A 230 -17.41 -2.41 10.51
C LEU A 230 -17.49 -0.95 10.02
N TYR A 231 -18.72 -0.41 9.95
CA TYR A 231 -18.96 0.94 9.40
C TYR A 231 -19.14 2.04 10.46
N THR A 232 -19.20 1.68 11.75
CA THR A 232 -19.66 2.59 12.82
C THR A 232 -18.65 2.81 13.94
N SER A 233 -17.40 2.39 13.79
CA SER A 233 -16.36 2.57 14.82
C SER A 233 -15.47 3.79 14.53
N ARG A 234 -14.74 4.24 15.58
CA ARG A 234 -13.66 5.22 15.39
C ARG A 234 -12.62 4.64 14.43
N CYS A 235 -12.30 5.40 13.39
CA CYS A 235 -11.21 5.08 12.47
C CYS A 235 -9.88 5.67 12.96
N VAL A 236 -8.82 5.02 12.64
CA VAL A 236 -7.44 5.47 12.86
C VAL A 236 -6.74 5.57 11.53
#